data_7aa084338a3d4483bed77267408c869d
#
_entry.id   7aa084338a3d4483bed77267408c869d
#
_cell.length_a   1.000
_cell.length_b   1.000
_cell.length_c   1.000
_cell.angle_alpha   90.00
_cell.angle_beta   90.00
_cell.angle_gamma   90.00
#
_symmetry.space_group_name_H-M   'P 1'
#
loop_
_entity.id
_entity.type
_entity.pdbx_description
1 polymer ?
#
loop_
_entity_poly.entity_id
_entity_poly.type
_entity_poly.pdbx_seq_one_letter_code
_entity_poly.pdbx_strand_id
1 'polypeptide(L)'
;MYIATLPFFPLEKQVYDIEKVKPDAQIMMQLYPEIYSCIGCNACTKSCSQGLNVMQYIAAAQRGDFHTCAELSFDCVMCGICSSRCPAGISHPQVAELARRLNGKYLMPEAKHLTKRVKEIEDGLCQDAMEAIMAKPLSELKELYNHRDIEK
;
A
#
# COMPACT_ATOMS: atom_id res chain seq x y z
N MET A 1 -3.61 -4.69 45.08
CA MET A 1 -3.99 -5.00 43.71
C MET A 1 -3.15 -4.07 42.82
N TYR A 2 -1.94 -4.55 42.40
CA TYR A 2 -0.98 -3.75 41.62
C TYR A 2 -1.32 -3.93 40.17
N ILE A 3 -1.82 -2.87 39.54
CA ILE A 3 -1.93 -2.79 38.07
C ILE A 3 -0.51 -2.46 37.60
N ALA A 4 0.21 -3.47 37.09
CA ALA A 4 1.48 -3.27 36.41
C ALA A 4 1.19 -2.47 35.13
N THR A 5 1.59 -1.19 35.14
CA THR A 5 1.66 -0.38 33.94
C THR A 5 2.70 -0.98 33.01
N LEU A 6 2.25 -1.70 31.99
CA LEU A 6 3.11 -2.12 30.89
C LEU A 6 3.81 -0.86 30.33
N PRO A 7 5.14 -0.90 30.11
CA PRO A 7 5.82 0.23 29.50
C PRO A 7 5.19 0.44 28.12
N PHE A 8 4.57 1.60 27.95
CA PHE A 8 4.16 2.10 26.66
C PHE A 8 5.43 2.31 25.85
N PHE A 9 5.79 1.33 25.04
CA PHE A 9 6.82 1.53 24.02
C PHE A 9 6.34 2.65 23.11
N PRO A 10 7.03 3.79 23.03
CA PRO A 10 6.74 4.75 22.00
C PRO A 10 6.96 4.02 20.66
N LEU A 11 5.89 3.82 19.92
CA LEU A 11 5.96 3.46 18.50
C LEU A 11 6.67 4.63 17.82
N GLU A 12 8.00 4.60 17.80
CA GLU A 12 8.74 5.45 16.90
C GLU A 12 8.25 5.09 15.50
N LYS A 13 7.50 6.02 14.90
CA LYS A 13 7.11 5.89 13.51
C LYS A 13 8.39 5.76 12.71
N GLN A 14 8.73 4.55 12.27
CA GLN A 14 9.77 4.36 11.29
C GLN A 14 9.26 4.98 9.98
N VAL A 15 9.62 6.23 9.78
CA VAL A 15 9.36 6.93 8.52
C VAL A 15 10.50 6.57 7.57
N TYR A 16 10.21 5.69 6.62
CA TYR A 16 11.16 5.37 5.56
C TYR A 16 11.18 6.50 4.53
N ASP A 17 12.35 7.05 4.30
CA ASP A 17 12.58 7.92 3.15
C ASP A 17 12.67 7.05 1.89
N ILE A 18 11.56 6.93 1.17
CA ILE A 18 11.46 6.09 -0.02
C ILE A 18 12.48 6.47 -1.11
N GLU A 19 13.01 7.70 -1.08
CA GLU A 19 14.04 8.14 -2.03
C GLU A 19 15.39 7.45 -1.77
N LYS A 20 15.64 7.04 -0.52
CA LYS A 20 16.89 6.39 -0.11
C LYS A 20 16.80 4.87 -0.13
N VAL A 21 15.58 4.32 -0.16
CA VAL A 21 15.33 2.89 -0.16
C VAL A 21 15.18 2.39 -1.60
N LYS A 22 16.12 1.60 -2.08
CA LYS A 22 16.08 0.99 -3.42
C LYS A 22 15.61 -0.48 -3.35
N PRO A 23 15.01 -1.03 -4.43
CA PRO A 23 14.56 -2.43 -4.48
C PRO A 23 15.76 -3.38 -4.58
N ASP A 24 16.41 -3.65 -3.44
CA ASP A 24 17.49 -4.60 -3.28
C ASP A 24 17.09 -5.66 -2.24
N ALA A 25 17.49 -6.92 -2.46
CA ALA A 25 17.26 -8.01 -1.49
C ALA A 25 17.81 -7.67 -0.09
N GLN A 26 18.90 -6.93 -0.01
CA GLN A 26 19.48 -6.50 1.26
C GLN A 26 18.59 -5.58 2.06
N ILE A 27 17.72 -4.80 1.42
CA ILE A 27 16.82 -3.87 2.11
C ILE A 27 15.81 -4.63 2.98
N MET A 28 15.34 -5.80 2.54
CA MET A 28 14.47 -6.64 3.35
C MET A 28 15.19 -7.18 4.60
N MET A 29 16.47 -7.54 4.49
CA MET A 29 17.27 -7.96 5.65
C MET A 29 17.49 -6.84 6.65
N GLN A 30 17.58 -5.60 6.18
CA GLN A 30 17.80 -4.44 7.05
C GLN A 30 16.52 -3.97 7.74
N LEU A 31 15.39 -3.93 7.02
CA LEU A 31 14.14 -3.37 7.52
C LEU A 31 13.21 -4.39 8.17
N TYR A 32 13.22 -5.63 7.66
CA TYR A 32 12.33 -6.71 8.11
C TYR A 32 13.09 -8.05 8.23
N PRO A 33 14.14 -8.14 9.07
CA PRO A 33 14.94 -9.36 9.21
C PRO A 33 14.12 -10.56 9.66
N GLU A 34 13.00 -10.34 10.35
CA GLU A 34 12.11 -11.39 10.85
C GLU A 34 11.48 -12.24 9.73
N ILE A 35 11.42 -11.75 8.48
CA ILE A 35 10.87 -12.56 7.38
C ILE A 35 11.70 -13.82 7.12
N TYR A 36 13.01 -13.77 7.43
CA TYR A 36 13.91 -14.92 7.26
C TYR A 36 13.74 -15.99 8.36
N SER A 37 12.99 -15.69 9.42
CA SER A 37 12.59 -16.66 10.45
C SER A 37 11.31 -17.43 10.09
N CYS A 38 10.79 -17.28 8.88
CA CYS A 38 9.59 -17.97 8.43
C CYS A 38 9.80 -19.48 8.39
N ILE A 39 8.97 -20.23 9.14
CA ILE A 39 9.00 -21.71 9.19
C ILE A 39 8.06 -22.38 8.17
N GLY A 40 7.45 -21.62 7.28
CA GLY A 40 6.56 -22.17 6.23
C GLY A 40 5.27 -22.80 6.73
N CYS A 41 4.79 -22.46 7.93
CA CYS A 41 3.61 -23.10 8.55
C CYS A 41 2.27 -22.76 7.88
N ASN A 42 2.24 -21.78 6.97
CA ASN A 42 1.07 -21.33 6.21
C ASN A 42 -0.11 -20.80 7.04
N ALA A 43 0.06 -20.52 8.33
CA ALA A 43 -0.98 -19.98 9.19
C ALA A 43 -1.46 -18.59 8.69
N CYS A 44 -0.53 -17.77 8.18
CA CYS A 44 -0.82 -16.44 7.63
C CYS A 44 -1.76 -16.48 6.41
N THR A 45 -1.53 -17.39 5.45
CA THR A 45 -2.39 -17.59 4.27
C THR A 45 -3.77 -18.09 4.66
N LYS A 46 -3.83 -19.09 5.56
CA LYS A 46 -5.11 -19.69 6.01
C LYS A 46 -5.97 -18.68 6.78
N SER A 47 -5.39 -17.67 7.41
CA SER A 47 -6.10 -16.67 8.19
C SER A 47 -6.40 -15.38 7.42
N CYS A 48 -5.97 -15.26 6.16
CA CYS A 48 -6.17 -14.05 5.38
C CYS A 48 -7.65 -13.87 5.01
N SER A 49 -8.25 -12.74 5.42
CA SER A 49 -9.63 -12.38 5.12
C SER A 49 -9.88 -12.08 3.63
N GLN A 50 -8.81 -11.74 2.89
CA GLN A 50 -8.86 -11.45 1.46
C GLN A 50 -8.48 -12.67 0.59
N GLY A 51 -8.22 -13.83 1.22
CA GLY A 51 -7.83 -15.04 0.49
C GLY A 51 -6.45 -14.97 -0.18
N LEU A 52 -5.59 -14.03 0.22
CA LEU A 52 -4.27 -13.86 -0.36
C LEU A 52 -3.32 -14.97 0.06
N ASN A 53 -2.44 -15.37 -0.86
CA ASN A 53 -1.36 -16.31 -0.55
C ASN A 53 -0.19 -15.59 0.14
N VAL A 54 -0.40 -15.28 1.44
CA VAL A 54 0.51 -14.48 2.26
C VAL A 54 1.91 -15.11 2.33
N MET A 55 1.99 -16.42 2.49
CA MET A 55 3.28 -17.12 2.56
C MET A 55 4.09 -16.94 1.26
N GLN A 56 3.42 -16.96 0.10
CA GLN A 56 4.10 -16.79 -1.19
C GLN A 56 4.67 -15.38 -1.37
N TYR A 57 3.91 -14.34 -1.01
CA TYR A 57 4.47 -13.00 -1.15
C TYR A 57 5.61 -12.73 -0.16
N ILE A 58 5.60 -13.35 1.03
CA ILE A 58 6.76 -13.29 1.94
C ILE A 58 7.96 -14.01 1.35
N ALA A 59 7.75 -15.20 0.73
CA ALA A 59 8.84 -15.90 0.04
C ALA A 59 9.39 -15.11 -1.16
N ALA A 60 8.57 -14.34 -1.87
CA ALA A 60 9.03 -13.41 -2.90
C ALA A 60 9.86 -12.28 -2.29
N ALA A 61 9.40 -11.67 -1.18
CA ALA A 61 10.13 -10.63 -0.47
C ALA A 61 11.51 -11.12 0.02
N GLN A 62 11.60 -12.34 0.57
CA GLN A 62 12.86 -12.95 0.99
C GLN A 62 13.89 -13.06 -0.14
N ARG A 63 13.42 -13.26 -1.38
CA ARG A 63 14.29 -13.33 -2.57
C ARG A 63 14.60 -11.97 -3.18
N GLY A 64 14.03 -10.88 -2.64
CA GLY A 64 14.14 -9.55 -3.23
C GLY A 64 13.28 -9.35 -4.49
N ASP A 65 12.33 -10.25 -4.74
CA ASP A 65 11.38 -10.15 -5.86
C ASP A 65 10.21 -9.24 -5.45
N PHE A 66 10.47 -7.93 -5.50
CA PHE A 66 9.49 -6.91 -5.11
C PHE A 66 8.30 -6.83 -6.04
N HIS A 67 8.50 -7.15 -7.32
CA HIS A 67 7.42 -7.15 -8.30
C HIS A 67 6.38 -8.23 -7.97
N THR A 68 6.82 -9.48 -7.88
CA THR A 68 5.92 -10.59 -7.50
C THR A 68 5.31 -10.39 -6.10
N CYS A 69 6.09 -9.89 -5.14
CA CYS A 69 5.56 -9.59 -3.82
C CYS A 69 4.45 -8.54 -3.86
N ALA A 70 4.63 -7.48 -4.65
CA ALA A 70 3.65 -6.41 -4.82
C ALA A 70 2.37 -6.92 -5.49
N GLU A 71 2.47 -7.71 -6.55
CA GLU A 71 1.32 -8.27 -7.25
C GLU A 71 0.51 -9.22 -6.36
N LEU A 72 1.17 -10.20 -5.71
CA LEU A 72 0.52 -11.17 -4.84
C LEU A 72 -0.12 -10.54 -3.58
N SER A 73 0.31 -9.34 -3.19
CA SER A 73 -0.20 -8.62 -2.03
C SER A 73 -1.05 -7.40 -2.37
N PHE A 74 -1.38 -7.18 -3.65
CA PHE A 74 -2.04 -5.95 -4.09
C PHE A 74 -3.35 -5.69 -3.34
N ASP A 75 -4.20 -6.69 -3.17
CA ASP A 75 -5.50 -6.57 -2.51
C ASP A 75 -5.42 -6.63 -0.97
N CYS A 76 -4.22 -6.51 -0.39
CA CYS A 76 -4.05 -6.54 1.06
C CYS A 76 -4.63 -5.27 1.71
N VAL A 77 -5.65 -5.45 2.54
CA VAL A 77 -6.31 -4.37 3.31
C VAL A 77 -5.61 -4.06 4.64
N MET A 78 -4.42 -4.59 4.87
CA MET A 78 -3.57 -4.34 6.04
C MET A 78 -4.24 -4.63 7.41
N CYS A 79 -5.15 -5.59 7.48
CA CYS A 79 -5.90 -5.91 8.70
C CYS A 79 -5.05 -6.53 9.84
N GLY A 80 -3.82 -6.98 9.57
CA GLY A 80 -2.88 -7.50 10.57
C GLY A 80 -3.13 -8.92 11.08
N ILE A 81 -4.20 -9.61 10.66
CA ILE A 81 -4.54 -10.97 11.14
C ILE A 81 -3.40 -11.95 10.88
N CYS A 82 -2.78 -11.89 9.70
CA CYS A 82 -1.64 -12.75 9.35
C CYS A 82 -0.45 -12.56 10.29
N SER A 83 -0.14 -11.33 10.71
CA SER A 83 0.93 -11.05 11.67
C SER A 83 0.60 -11.57 13.05
N SER A 84 -0.65 -11.38 13.54
CA SER A 84 -1.07 -11.86 14.85
C SER A 84 -1.08 -13.39 14.97
N ARG A 85 -1.19 -14.10 13.84
CA ARG A 85 -1.18 -15.57 13.78
C ARG A 85 0.21 -16.15 13.48
N CYS A 86 1.21 -15.31 13.28
CA CYS A 86 2.54 -15.76 12.91
C CYS A 86 3.38 -16.11 14.15
N PRO A 87 3.84 -17.38 14.31
CA PRO A 87 4.70 -17.75 15.44
C PRO A 87 6.09 -17.11 15.37
N ALA A 88 6.52 -16.67 14.17
CA ALA A 88 7.80 -15.99 13.95
C ALA A 88 7.69 -14.45 14.07
N GLY A 89 6.52 -13.91 14.39
CA GLY A 89 6.33 -12.46 14.61
C GLY A 89 6.52 -11.59 13.36
N ILE A 90 6.28 -12.15 12.16
CA ILE A 90 6.53 -11.43 10.90
C ILE A 90 5.49 -10.32 10.68
N SER A 91 5.99 -9.17 10.26
CA SER A 91 5.20 -7.96 9.91
C SER A 91 4.67 -8.01 8.47
N HIS A 92 3.88 -9.04 8.12
CA HIS A 92 3.46 -9.32 6.75
C HIS A 92 2.84 -8.12 6.00
N PRO A 93 1.89 -7.34 6.57
CA PRO A 93 1.30 -6.22 5.85
C PRO A 93 2.30 -5.11 5.52
N GLN A 94 3.22 -4.83 6.43
CA GLN A 94 4.25 -3.80 6.27
C GLN A 94 5.26 -4.19 5.19
N VAL A 95 5.66 -5.47 5.16
CA VAL A 95 6.50 -6.03 4.08
C VAL A 95 5.81 -5.88 2.72
N ALA A 96 4.52 -6.22 2.64
CA ALA A 96 3.72 -6.06 1.45
C ALA A 96 3.60 -4.59 1.01
N GLU A 97 3.38 -3.67 1.95
CA GLU A 97 3.30 -2.24 1.67
C GLU A 97 4.62 -1.70 1.12
N LEU A 98 5.75 -2.04 1.76
CA LEU A 98 7.07 -1.64 1.28
C LEU A 98 7.32 -2.15 -0.14
N ALA A 99 7.01 -3.43 -0.42
CA ALA A 99 7.18 -4.02 -1.74
C ALA A 99 6.36 -3.29 -2.80
N ARG A 100 5.08 -2.98 -2.52
CA ARG A 100 4.22 -2.23 -3.45
C ARG A 100 4.75 -0.82 -3.72
N ARG A 101 5.24 -0.12 -2.70
CA ARG A 101 5.84 1.23 -2.86
C ARG A 101 7.10 1.19 -3.70
N LEU A 102 8.00 0.24 -3.45
CA LEU A 102 9.23 0.09 -4.22
C LEU A 102 8.95 -0.36 -5.67
N ASN A 103 7.99 -1.28 -5.85
CA ASN A 103 7.56 -1.70 -7.18
C ASN A 103 7.00 -0.52 -7.98
N GLY A 104 6.06 0.24 -7.40
CA GLY A 104 5.44 1.38 -8.08
C GLY A 104 6.43 2.50 -8.43
N LYS A 105 7.42 2.74 -7.56
CA LYS A 105 8.39 3.81 -7.79
C LYS A 105 9.51 3.44 -8.76
N TYR A 106 10.03 2.22 -8.71
CA TYR A 106 11.28 1.86 -9.39
C TYR A 106 11.13 0.80 -10.49
N LEU A 107 10.11 -0.06 -10.40
CA LEU A 107 9.98 -1.21 -11.29
C LEU A 107 8.83 -1.06 -12.29
N MET A 108 7.76 -0.36 -11.92
CA MET A 108 6.64 -0.10 -12.82
C MET A 108 6.98 1.01 -13.81
N PRO A 109 6.54 0.90 -15.06
CA PRO A 109 6.69 1.98 -16.03
C PRO A 109 5.90 3.20 -15.59
N GLU A 110 6.45 4.40 -15.88
CA GLU A 110 5.77 5.65 -15.60
C GLU A 110 4.45 5.75 -16.38
N ALA A 111 3.38 6.14 -15.69
CA ALA A 111 2.06 6.33 -16.29
C ALA A 111 2.00 7.69 -17.03
N LYS A 112 2.51 7.75 -18.25
CA LYS A 112 2.64 8.98 -19.04
C LYS A 112 1.33 9.77 -19.16
N HIS A 113 0.18 9.09 -19.23
CA HIS A 113 -1.13 9.73 -19.27
C HIS A 113 -1.47 10.46 -17.97
N LEU A 114 -1.07 9.92 -16.80
CA LEU A 114 -1.24 10.58 -15.51
C LEU A 114 -0.32 11.78 -15.38
N THR A 115 0.96 11.64 -15.75
CA THR A 115 1.93 12.75 -15.75
C THR A 115 1.44 13.90 -16.63
N LYS A 116 0.92 13.58 -17.83
CA LYS A 116 0.30 14.58 -18.72
C LYS A 116 -0.89 15.26 -18.03
N ARG A 117 -1.79 14.47 -17.40
CA ARG A 117 -2.99 15.01 -16.75
C ARG A 117 -2.66 15.89 -15.55
N VAL A 118 -1.68 15.48 -14.73
CA VAL A 118 -1.20 16.29 -13.61
C VAL A 118 -0.69 17.64 -14.12
N LYS A 119 0.11 17.64 -15.17
CA LYS A 119 0.62 18.88 -15.77
C LYS A 119 -0.50 19.77 -16.31
N GLU A 120 -1.50 19.21 -16.99
CA GLU A 120 -2.68 19.95 -17.46
C GLU A 120 -3.43 20.64 -16.30
N ILE A 121 -3.52 19.98 -15.13
CA ILE A 121 -4.13 20.53 -13.92
C ILE A 121 -3.26 21.63 -13.32
N GLU A 122 -1.95 21.41 -13.21
CA GLU A 122 -0.99 22.41 -12.72
C GLU A 122 -0.97 23.66 -13.60
N ASP A 123 -1.07 23.50 -14.92
CA ASP A 123 -1.14 24.58 -15.90
C ASP A 123 -2.53 25.30 -15.90
N GLY A 124 -3.48 24.85 -15.06
CA GLY A 124 -4.78 25.50 -14.87
C GLY A 124 -5.82 25.16 -15.95
N LEU A 125 -5.59 24.18 -16.81
CA LEU A 125 -6.49 23.84 -17.93
C LEU A 125 -7.95 23.60 -17.50
N CYS A 126 -8.17 23.12 -16.28
CA CYS A 126 -9.50 22.83 -15.73
C CYS A 126 -10.06 23.94 -14.84
N GLN A 127 -9.32 25.03 -14.61
CA GLN A 127 -9.67 26.05 -13.61
C GLN A 127 -10.99 26.75 -13.96
N ASP A 128 -11.12 27.25 -15.18
CA ASP A 128 -12.33 27.95 -15.64
C ASP A 128 -13.58 27.07 -15.57
N ALA A 129 -13.44 25.78 -15.93
CA ALA A 129 -14.54 24.82 -15.86
C ALA A 129 -14.95 24.53 -14.41
N MET A 130 -13.98 24.43 -13.49
CA MET A 130 -14.24 24.24 -12.07
C MET A 130 -14.96 25.45 -11.46
N GLU A 131 -14.49 26.66 -11.76
CA GLU A 131 -15.11 27.90 -11.29
C GLU A 131 -16.54 28.05 -11.82
N ALA A 132 -16.76 27.74 -13.11
CA ALA A 132 -18.08 27.76 -13.71
C ALA A 132 -19.06 26.76 -13.06
N ILE A 133 -18.58 25.57 -12.66
CA ILE A 133 -19.40 24.59 -11.94
C ILE A 133 -19.66 25.08 -10.50
N MET A 134 -18.67 25.60 -9.81
CA MET A 134 -18.81 26.07 -8.43
C MET A 134 -19.74 27.29 -8.31
N ALA A 135 -19.88 28.09 -9.34
CA ALA A 135 -20.77 29.23 -9.39
C ALA A 135 -22.26 28.84 -9.60
N LYS A 136 -22.58 27.61 -9.99
CA LYS A 136 -23.92 27.13 -10.25
C LYS A 136 -24.75 26.90 -8.99
N PRO A 137 -26.07 27.18 -9.01
CA PRO A 137 -26.93 26.85 -7.89
C PRO A 137 -27.12 25.34 -7.73
N LEU A 138 -27.37 24.89 -6.49
CA LEU A 138 -27.48 23.47 -6.13
C LEU A 138 -28.51 22.70 -6.99
N SER A 139 -29.60 23.35 -7.42
CA SER A 139 -30.63 22.74 -8.28
C SER A 139 -30.05 22.33 -9.64
N GLU A 140 -29.30 23.22 -10.28
CA GLU A 140 -28.66 22.95 -11.57
C GLU A 140 -27.56 21.91 -11.45
N LEU A 141 -26.77 21.93 -10.35
CA LEU A 141 -25.76 20.91 -10.07
C LEU A 141 -26.37 19.50 -9.92
N LYS A 142 -27.55 19.40 -9.29
CA LYS A 142 -28.27 18.12 -9.18
C LYS A 142 -28.74 17.60 -10.54
N GLU A 143 -29.22 18.48 -11.39
CA GLU A 143 -29.64 18.12 -12.77
C GLU A 143 -28.44 17.64 -13.58
N LEU A 144 -27.34 18.37 -13.58
CA LEU A 144 -26.08 17.95 -14.24
C LEU A 144 -25.58 16.61 -13.73
N TYR A 145 -25.63 16.40 -12.41
CA TYR A 145 -25.22 15.14 -11.81
C TYR A 145 -26.10 13.97 -12.27
N ASN A 146 -27.40 14.14 -12.34
CA ASN A 146 -28.34 13.10 -12.72
C ASN A 146 -28.26 12.73 -14.21
N HIS A 147 -27.83 13.68 -15.06
CA HIS A 147 -27.71 13.50 -16.52
C HIS A 147 -26.25 13.23 -16.96
N ARG A 148 -25.31 13.03 -16.01
CA ARG A 148 -23.93 12.71 -16.37
C ARG A 148 -23.83 11.38 -17.10
N ASP A 149 -22.91 11.28 -18.06
CA ASP A 149 -22.55 10.01 -18.66
C ASP A 149 -21.90 9.12 -17.59
N ILE A 150 -22.54 8.00 -17.30
CA ILE A 150 -22.00 6.98 -16.41
C ILE A 150 -21.53 5.86 -17.32
N GLU A 151 -20.26 5.52 -17.22
CA GLU A 151 -19.72 4.34 -17.88
C GLU A 151 -20.53 3.11 -17.47
N LYS A 152 -21.05 2.37 -18.46
CA LYS A 152 -21.86 1.18 -18.25
C LYS A 152 -20.96 -0.05 -18.15
#